data_7652815a7b5ee01aff40093fc8f799ff
#
_entry.id   7652815a7b5ee01aff40093fc8f799ff
#
_cell.length_a   1.000
_cell.length_b   1.000
_cell.length_c   1.000
_cell.angle_alpha   90.00
_cell.angle_beta   90.00
_cell.angle_gamma   90.00
#
_symmetry.space_group_name_H-M   'P 1'
#
loop_
_entity.id
_entity.type
_entity.pdbx_description
1 polymer ?
#
loop_
_entity_poly.entity_id
_entity_poly.type
_entity_poly.pdbx_seq_one_letter_code
_entity_poly.pdbx_strand_id
1 'polypeptide(L)'
;MTEALVNDIIVRPARADDFDFVADLMIRALTPFYDGDHYAHARRIFDAHMAGGVDHVGQFSVGQHMFIAESDGQPVGVIHVVNKKQGTVKISPLIVDTAYRGKMGVGSMLLKHAEDFARSHGARQIYCTVAEPNKKALEFFIRKGFRVTGTAKDHYKIGVDEHMLYKQLVDEAGFDSPNISVVPFNESQHADSARALILSQTSDDFEGVDDSWVDALFAGYRRMKYGDVNVKFKIIFVAECNGQVVGVAGATPKKGQPIKLMPLVAKSEAAFEALIIDLQGLLEDYGRKLYIHLVPEPWQVVCLQRHGWSLEGVFPGGYAPASVVQQWGISLNKEGVPMRKMRIKRPYYDAIMSGKKTLEVRVGLTASSG
;
A
#
# COMPACT_ATOMS: atom_id res chain seq x y z
N MET A 1 39.44 -29.11 -4.55
CA MET A 1 38.02 -28.81 -4.71
C MET A 1 37.47 -28.72 -3.31
N THR A 2 37.27 -27.50 -2.79
CA THR A 2 36.74 -27.24 -1.47
C THR A 2 35.21 -27.26 -1.64
N GLU A 3 34.53 -28.30 -1.12
CA GLU A 3 33.09 -28.29 -0.96
C GLU A 3 32.72 -27.08 -0.11
N ALA A 4 31.97 -26.16 -0.70
CA ALA A 4 31.33 -25.10 0.06
C ALA A 4 30.36 -25.75 1.03
N LEU A 5 30.68 -25.77 2.31
CA LEU A 5 29.76 -26.11 3.38
C LEU A 5 28.54 -25.22 3.22
N VAL A 6 27.45 -25.82 2.77
CA VAL A 6 26.13 -25.18 2.82
C VAL A 6 25.78 -25.15 4.31
N ASN A 7 26.00 -23.99 4.93
CA ASN A 7 25.57 -23.78 6.32
C ASN A 7 24.06 -23.85 6.34
N ASP A 8 23.49 -24.94 6.83
CA ASP A 8 22.05 -25.10 6.96
C ASP A 8 21.53 -24.23 8.10
N ILE A 9 20.68 -23.27 7.75
CA ILE A 9 19.95 -22.49 8.74
C ILE A 9 18.69 -23.29 9.14
N ILE A 10 18.55 -23.57 10.42
CA ILE A 10 17.32 -24.13 10.98
C ILE A 10 16.61 -23.10 11.85
N VAL A 11 15.26 -23.17 11.88
CA VAL A 11 14.45 -22.36 12.77
C VAL A 11 13.74 -23.29 13.75
N ARG A 12 13.96 -23.04 15.04
CA ARG A 12 13.43 -23.86 16.14
C ARG A 12 12.82 -23.00 17.25
N PRO A 13 11.95 -23.56 18.11
CA PRO A 13 11.55 -22.87 19.34
C PRO A 13 12.76 -22.51 20.20
N ALA A 14 12.69 -21.37 20.90
CA ALA A 14 13.72 -20.97 21.84
C ALA A 14 13.79 -21.95 23.02
N ARG A 15 15.00 -22.19 23.54
CA ARG A 15 15.31 -23.05 24.68
C ARG A 15 15.86 -22.20 25.83
N ALA A 16 15.92 -22.78 27.02
CA ALA A 16 16.36 -22.06 28.22
C ALA A 16 17.78 -21.44 28.09
N ASP A 17 18.66 -22.10 27.37
CA ASP A 17 20.04 -21.67 27.11
C ASP A 17 20.17 -20.56 26.05
N ASP A 18 19.11 -20.23 25.32
CA ASP A 18 19.12 -19.14 24.34
C ASP A 18 18.95 -17.74 24.98
N PHE A 19 18.61 -17.64 26.26
CA PHE A 19 18.22 -16.38 26.88
C PHE A 19 19.29 -15.29 26.75
N ASP A 20 20.55 -15.63 27.08
CA ASP A 20 21.64 -14.64 27.06
C ASP A 20 21.88 -14.09 25.65
N PHE A 21 21.81 -14.95 24.64
CA PHE A 21 21.85 -14.52 23.23
C PHE A 21 20.70 -13.57 22.87
N VAL A 22 19.47 -13.93 23.25
CA VAL A 22 18.28 -13.12 22.97
C VAL A 22 18.37 -11.75 23.64
N ALA A 23 18.75 -11.72 24.93
CA ALA A 23 18.84 -10.48 25.69
C ALA A 23 19.91 -9.55 25.09
N ASP A 24 21.13 -10.06 24.82
CA ASP A 24 22.20 -9.28 24.21
C ASP A 24 21.81 -8.75 22.81
N LEU A 25 21.23 -9.62 21.98
CA LEU A 25 20.78 -9.25 20.65
C LEU A 25 19.69 -8.17 20.67
N MET A 26 18.72 -8.28 21.58
CA MET A 26 17.65 -7.27 21.73
C MET A 26 18.20 -5.93 22.22
N ILE A 27 19.10 -5.91 23.22
CA ILE A 27 19.72 -4.69 23.69
C ILE A 27 20.44 -3.98 22.54
N ARG A 28 21.32 -4.68 21.85
CA ARG A 28 22.12 -4.10 20.73
C ARG A 28 21.26 -3.60 19.57
N ALA A 29 20.20 -4.31 19.25
CA ALA A 29 19.39 -4.00 18.09
C ALA A 29 18.30 -2.96 18.35
N LEU A 30 17.73 -2.88 19.55
CA LEU A 30 16.59 -2.02 19.86
C LEU A 30 17.00 -0.65 20.44
N THR A 31 18.08 -0.58 21.24
CA THR A 31 18.54 0.67 21.86
C THR A 31 18.67 1.87 20.90
N PRO A 32 19.13 1.72 19.64
CA PRO A 32 19.20 2.86 18.73
C PRO A 32 17.82 3.47 18.39
N PHE A 33 16.75 2.70 18.47
CA PHE A 33 15.43 3.07 17.94
C PHE A 33 14.37 3.22 19.01
N TYR A 34 14.51 2.58 20.17
CA TYR A 34 13.49 2.48 21.20
C TYR A 34 14.05 2.81 22.57
N ASP A 35 13.27 3.50 23.38
CA ASP A 35 13.56 3.73 24.78
C ASP A 35 13.05 2.58 25.64
N GLY A 36 13.61 2.43 26.85
CA GLY A 36 13.19 1.45 27.84
C GLY A 36 14.24 0.40 28.18
N ASP A 37 13.92 -0.45 29.14
CA ASP A 37 14.77 -1.56 29.58
C ASP A 37 14.58 -2.78 28.67
N HIS A 38 15.45 -2.91 27.68
CA HIS A 38 15.40 -4.01 26.72
C HIS A 38 15.78 -5.36 27.34
N TYR A 39 16.55 -5.39 28.42
CA TYR A 39 16.85 -6.63 29.13
C TYR A 39 15.60 -7.15 29.86
N ALA A 40 14.93 -6.27 30.63
CA ALA A 40 13.69 -6.63 31.29
C ALA A 40 12.59 -7.03 30.27
N HIS A 41 12.55 -6.35 29.13
CA HIS A 41 11.64 -6.73 28.03
C HIS A 41 11.97 -8.12 27.50
N ALA A 42 13.24 -8.40 27.19
CA ALA A 42 13.68 -9.73 26.73
C ALA A 42 13.31 -10.81 27.74
N ARG A 43 13.56 -10.57 29.03
CA ARG A 43 13.23 -11.51 30.12
C ARG A 43 11.73 -11.82 30.12
N ARG A 44 10.89 -10.79 30.12
CA ARG A 44 9.44 -10.93 30.18
C ARG A 44 8.87 -11.79 29.03
N ILE A 45 9.30 -11.51 27.79
CA ILE A 45 8.77 -12.24 26.61
C ILE A 45 9.36 -13.65 26.50
N PHE A 46 10.60 -13.84 26.97
CA PHE A 46 11.25 -15.11 27.03
C PHE A 46 10.60 -16.04 28.07
N ASP A 47 10.36 -15.53 29.28
CA ASP A 47 9.68 -16.27 30.34
C ASP A 47 8.24 -16.64 29.94
N ALA A 48 7.52 -15.75 29.23
CA ALA A 48 6.20 -16.07 28.69
C ALA A 48 6.26 -17.23 27.68
N HIS A 49 7.26 -17.24 26.81
CA HIS A 49 7.48 -18.38 25.89
C HIS A 49 7.79 -19.67 26.65
N MET A 50 8.68 -19.62 27.61
CA MET A 50 9.07 -20.79 28.43
C MET A 50 7.92 -21.34 29.28
N ALA A 51 6.98 -20.48 29.68
CA ALA A 51 5.74 -20.86 30.38
C ALA A 51 4.66 -21.43 29.43
N GLY A 52 5.01 -21.88 28.25
CA GLY A 52 4.07 -22.43 27.26
C GLY A 52 3.35 -21.38 26.45
N GLY A 53 3.85 -20.14 26.42
CA GLY A 53 3.30 -19.03 25.65
C GLY A 53 2.13 -18.30 26.30
N VAL A 54 1.75 -18.65 27.51
CA VAL A 54 0.62 -18.03 28.22
C VAL A 54 0.94 -16.58 28.57
N ASP A 55 0.13 -15.64 28.06
CA ASP A 55 0.23 -14.23 28.41
C ASP A 55 -0.80 -13.87 29.49
N HIS A 56 -0.37 -13.87 30.73
CA HIS A 56 -1.21 -13.51 31.88
C HIS A 56 -1.54 -12.02 31.98
N VAL A 57 -0.85 -11.16 31.23
CA VAL A 57 -0.95 -9.70 31.31
C VAL A 57 -1.75 -9.12 30.14
N GLY A 58 -1.67 -9.73 28.98
CA GLY A 58 -2.28 -9.22 27.75
C GLY A 58 -3.74 -9.65 27.58
N GLN A 59 -4.68 -8.74 27.81
CA GLN A 59 -6.13 -9.02 27.63
C GLN A 59 -6.50 -9.53 26.22
N PHE A 60 -5.74 -9.14 25.19
CA PHE A 60 -5.98 -9.50 23.80
C PHE A 60 -4.99 -10.52 23.25
N SER A 61 -4.06 -11.00 24.06
CA SER A 61 -3.09 -12.02 23.70
C SER A 61 -3.64 -13.42 24.01
N VAL A 62 -3.46 -14.36 23.06
CA VAL A 62 -3.75 -15.78 23.28
C VAL A 62 -2.48 -16.51 23.72
N GLY A 63 -1.34 -16.13 23.12
CA GLY A 63 -0.05 -16.71 23.42
C GLY A 63 1.10 -15.94 22.82
N GLN A 64 2.29 -16.16 23.39
CA GLN A 64 3.55 -15.57 22.93
C GLN A 64 4.56 -16.68 22.68
N HIS A 65 5.17 -16.66 21.50
CA HIS A 65 6.12 -17.70 21.09
C HIS A 65 7.39 -17.08 20.54
N MET A 66 8.52 -17.72 20.82
CA MET A 66 9.83 -17.27 20.38
C MET A 66 10.53 -18.36 19.59
N PHE A 67 11.12 -18.01 18.45
CA PHE A 67 11.87 -18.94 17.61
C PHE A 67 13.27 -18.37 17.36
N ILE A 68 14.25 -19.28 17.33
CA ILE A 68 15.66 -19.00 17.08
C ILE A 68 16.04 -19.52 15.70
N ALA A 69 16.71 -18.71 14.92
CA ALA A 69 17.48 -19.18 13.78
C ALA A 69 18.86 -19.61 14.25
N GLU A 70 19.27 -20.80 13.87
CA GLU A 70 20.53 -21.41 14.24
C GLU A 70 21.32 -21.76 12.97
N SER A 71 22.64 -21.45 12.97
CA SER A 71 23.60 -21.84 11.95
C SER A 71 24.73 -22.59 12.61
N ASP A 72 25.03 -23.80 12.16
CA ASP A 72 26.12 -24.64 12.72
C ASP A 72 26.04 -24.78 14.25
N GLY A 73 24.84 -24.96 14.79
CA GLY A 73 24.60 -25.10 16.23
C GLY A 73 24.69 -23.79 17.03
N GLN A 74 24.86 -22.64 16.38
CA GLN A 74 24.95 -21.33 17.04
C GLN A 74 23.70 -20.47 16.73
N PRO A 75 23.10 -19.79 17.71
CA PRO A 75 21.99 -18.91 17.48
C PRO A 75 22.43 -17.65 16.73
N VAL A 76 21.76 -17.30 15.64
CA VAL A 76 22.10 -16.18 14.74
C VAL A 76 20.97 -15.18 14.53
N GLY A 77 19.78 -15.45 15.06
CA GLY A 77 18.64 -14.55 14.96
C GLY A 77 17.46 -15.04 15.79
N VAL A 78 16.52 -14.13 16.06
CA VAL A 78 15.33 -14.37 16.85
C VAL A 78 14.12 -13.75 16.22
N ILE A 79 12.98 -14.40 16.32
CA ILE A 79 11.67 -13.81 16.09
C ILE A 79 10.75 -14.15 17.26
N HIS A 80 10.07 -13.13 17.77
CA HIS A 80 9.03 -13.29 18.77
C HIS A 80 7.68 -12.92 18.14
N VAL A 81 6.68 -13.76 18.34
CA VAL A 81 5.33 -13.61 17.81
C VAL A 81 4.30 -13.64 18.93
N VAL A 82 3.31 -12.77 18.83
CA VAL A 82 2.20 -12.68 19.77
C VAL A 82 0.90 -12.99 19.04
N ASN A 83 0.29 -14.11 19.37
CA ASN A 83 -1.00 -14.51 18.81
C ASN A 83 -2.13 -13.73 19.51
N LYS A 84 -3.00 -13.09 18.74
CA LYS A 84 -4.07 -12.24 19.24
C LYS A 84 -5.45 -12.87 19.09
N LYS A 85 -6.34 -12.63 20.06
CA LYS A 85 -7.74 -13.14 20.07
C LYS A 85 -8.51 -12.75 18.81
N GLN A 86 -8.13 -11.64 18.17
CA GLN A 86 -8.79 -11.12 16.96
C GLN A 86 -8.35 -11.82 15.67
N GLY A 87 -7.60 -12.93 15.73
CA GLY A 87 -7.13 -13.67 14.55
C GLY A 87 -6.04 -12.92 13.80
N THR A 88 -5.15 -12.26 14.53
CA THR A 88 -3.94 -11.62 14.00
C THR A 88 -2.72 -12.05 14.78
N VAL A 89 -1.53 -11.95 14.18
CA VAL A 89 -0.26 -12.21 14.85
C VAL A 89 0.62 -10.97 14.78
N LYS A 90 1.16 -10.54 15.93
CA LYS A 90 2.14 -9.45 16.00
C LYS A 90 3.56 -10.00 16.02
N ILE A 91 4.44 -9.49 15.19
CA ILE A 91 5.90 -9.68 15.31
C ILE A 91 6.44 -8.63 16.27
N SER A 92 7.20 -9.05 17.32
CA SER A 92 7.73 -8.11 18.31
C SER A 92 8.84 -8.73 19.18
N PRO A 93 10.13 -8.74 18.77
CA PRO A 93 10.71 -8.29 17.48
C PRO A 93 11.06 -9.41 16.50
N LEU A 94 11.61 -9.06 15.32
CA LEU A 94 12.43 -9.90 14.44
C LEU A 94 13.84 -9.28 14.35
N ILE A 95 14.84 -9.99 14.80
CA ILE A 95 16.22 -9.50 14.83
C ILE A 95 17.16 -10.59 14.31
N VAL A 96 18.09 -10.19 13.43
CA VAL A 96 19.20 -11.04 12.95
C VAL A 96 20.50 -10.43 13.42
N ASP A 97 21.43 -11.25 13.91
CA ASP A 97 22.75 -10.79 14.27
C ASP A 97 23.46 -10.10 13.08
N THR A 98 24.17 -9.03 13.37
CA THR A 98 24.80 -8.18 12.36
C THR A 98 25.74 -8.94 11.42
N ALA A 99 26.41 -9.95 11.93
CA ALA A 99 27.33 -10.80 11.13
C ALA A 99 26.58 -11.59 10.03
N TYR A 100 25.28 -11.87 10.22
CA TYR A 100 24.47 -12.68 9.32
C TYR A 100 23.41 -11.86 8.55
N ARG A 101 23.31 -10.55 8.77
CA ARG A 101 22.37 -9.67 8.07
C ARG A 101 22.68 -9.62 6.58
N GLY A 102 21.64 -9.83 5.76
CA GLY A 102 21.76 -9.86 4.31
C GLY A 102 22.47 -11.09 3.74
N LYS A 103 22.87 -12.02 4.60
CA LYS A 103 23.51 -13.26 4.23
C LYS A 103 22.59 -14.44 4.52
N MET A 104 22.67 -15.52 3.75
CA MET A 104 22.03 -16.81 3.98
C MET A 104 20.50 -16.77 4.19
N GLY A 105 19.85 -15.64 4.01
CA GLY A 105 18.38 -15.53 4.12
C GLY A 105 17.79 -15.67 5.52
N VAL A 106 18.58 -15.59 6.60
CA VAL A 106 18.14 -15.82 8.00
C VAL A 106 16.84 -15.10 8.35
N GLY A 107 16.77 -13.79 8.09
CA GLY A 107 15.55 -13.01 8.37
C GLY A 107 14.34 -13.49 7.58
N SER A 108 14.56 -13.96 6.34
CA SER A 108 13.47 -14.52 5.51
C SER A 108 12.96 -15.85 6.06
N MET A 109 13.85 -16.68 6.58
CA MET A 109 13.47 -17.97 7.17
C MET A 109 12.71 -17.78 8.48
N LEU A 110 13.17 -16.87 9.35
CA LEU A 110 12.46 -16.50 10.57
C LEU A 110 11.05 -15.94 10.26
N LEU A 111 10.96 -15.05 9.27
CA LEU A 111 9.68 -14.47 8.89
C LEU A 111 8.74 -15.51 8.28
N LYS A 112 9.25 -16.39 7.40
CA LYS A 112 8.47 -17.49 6.84
C LYS A 112 7.93 -18.40 7.93
N HIS A 113 8.78 -18.76 8.90
CA HIS A 113 8.34 -19.58 10.03
C HIS A 113 7.23 -18.92 10.83
N ALA A 114 7.32 -17.60 11.07
CA ALA A 114 6.26 -16.84 11.74
C ALA A 114 4.97 -16.76 10.92
N GLU A 115 5.06 -16.65 9.60
CA GLU A 115 3.90 -16.69 8.71
C GLU A 115 3.23 -18.06 8.71
N ASP A 116 4.01 -19.14 8.65
CA ASP A 116 3.52 -20.52 8.71
C ASP A 116 2.87 -20.80 10.08
N PHE A 117 3.50 -20.34 11.16
CA PHE A 117 2.92 -20.38 12.50
C PHE A 117 1.59 -19.64 12.57
N ALA A 118 1.53 -18.43 12.04
CA ALA A 118 0.32 -17.61 12.03
C ALA A 118 -0.83 -18.30 11.27
N ARG A 119 -0.54 -18.85 10.08
CA ARG A 119 -1.52 -19.61 9.28
C ARG A 119 -2.03 -20.86 10.01
N SER A 120 -1.14 -21.63 10.65
CA SER A 120 -1.54 -22.83 11.41
C SER A 120 -2.44 -22.52 12.61
N HIS A 121 -2.41 -21.27 13.10
CA HIS A 121 -3.28 -20.77 14.17
C HIS A 121 -4.50 -19.99 13.64
N GLY A 122 -4.79 -20.06 12.35
CA GLY A 122 -5.96 -19.41 11.74
C GLY A 122 -5.88 -17.88 11.69
N ALA A 123 -4.68 -17.31 11.77
CA ALA A 123 -4.53 -15.86 11.69
C ALA A 123 -4.76 -15.37 10.26
N ARG A 124 -5.58 -14.33 10.12
CA ARG A 124 -5.85 -13.67 8.84
C ARG A 124 -4.74 -12.71 8.44
N GLN A 125 -4.02 -12.17 9.42
CA GLN A 125 -3.08 -11.09 9.22
C GLN A 125 -1.89 -11.23 10.17
N ILE A 126 -0.70 -10.91 9.67
CA ILE A 126 0.50 -10.69 10.48
C ILE A 126 0.91 -9.22 10.37
N TYR A 127 1.31 -8.61 11.48
CA TYR A 127 1.67 -7.19 11.52
C TYR A 127 2.88 -6.93 12.43
N CYS A 128 3.53 -5.80 12.16
CA CYS A 128 4.63 -5.29 12.98
C CYS A 128 4.66 -3.77 12.92
N THR A 129 5.53 -3.17 13.72
CA THR A 129 5.89 -1.77 13.61
C THR A 129 7.39 -1.64 13.41
N VAL A 130 7.82 -0.56 12.76
CA VAL A 130 9.23 -0.29 12.45
C VAL A 130 9.52 1.20 12.66
N ALA A 131 10.50 1.50 13.50
CA ALA A 131 10.96 2.87 13.70
C ALA A 131 11.41 3.52 12.38
N GLU A 132 10.98 4.74 12.10
CA GLU A 132 11.22 5.46 10.85
C GLU A 132 12.72 5.50 10.46
N PRO A 133 13.68 5.71 11.37
CA PRO A 133 15.10 5.67 11.04
C PRO A 133 15.64 4.29 10.66
N ASN A 134 14.91 3.20 10.97
CA ASN A 134 15.33 1.84 10.64
C ASN A 134 14.94 1.45 9.20
N LYS A 135 15.45 2.20 8.22
CA LYS A 135 15.15 2.03 6.79
C LYS A 135 15.38 0.61 6.28
N LYS A 136 16.43 -0.06 6.79
CA LYS A 136 16.76 -1.45 6.37
C LYS A 136 15.68 -2.46 6.79
N ALA A 137 15.11 -2.30 7.97
CA ALA A 137 14.00 -3.15 8.42
C ALA A 137 12.72 -2.84 7.63
N LEU A 138 12.44 -1.56 7.38
CA LEU A 138 11.29 -1.14 6.57
C LEU A 138 11.35 -1.77 5.17
N GLU A 139 12.48 -1.59 4.47
CA GLU A 139 12.69 -2.18 3.15
C GLU A 139 12.61 -3.71 3.15
N PHE A 140 13.11 -4.36 4.19
CA PHE A 140 13.01 -5.82 4.34
C PHE A 140 11.54 -6.26 4.38
N PHE A 141 10.72 -5.67 5.24
CA PHE A 141 9.31 -6.04 5.36
C PHE A 141 8.51 -5.71 4.08
N ILE A 142 8.77 -4.56 3.43
CA ILE A 142 8.13 -4.22 2.15
C ILE A 142 8.47 -5.27 1.08
N ARG A 143 9.74 -5.66 0.94
CA ARG A 143 10.14 -6.74 -0.01
C ARG A 143 9.51 -8.09 0.32
N LYS A 144 9.08 -8.33 1.56
CA LYS A 144 8.37 -9.53 1.99
C LYS A 144 6.84 -9.43 1.88
N GLY A 145 6.35 -8.39 1.23
CA GLY A 145 4.93 -8.19 0.95
C GLY A 145 4.14 -7.53 2.07
N PHE A 146 4.82 -6.94 3.06
CA PHE A 146 4.17 -6.07 4.02
C PHE A 146 3.86 -4.72 3.40
N ARG A 147 2.78 -4.11 3.86
CA ARG A 147 2.32 -2.78 3.44
C ARG A 147 2.31 -1.84 4.63
N VAL A 148 2.76 -0.60 4.41
CA VAL A 148 2.64 0.46 5.41
C VAL A 148 1.20 0.95 5.42
N THR A 149 0.56 0.94 6.58
CA THR A 149 -0.84 1.39 6.76
C THR A 149 -0.93 2.74 7.45
N GLY A 150 0.14 3.20 8.06
CA GLY A 150 0.20 4.49 8.71
C GLY A 150 1.52 4.71 9.43
N THR A 151 1.68 5.92 9.95
CA THR A 151 2.84 6.33 10.74
C THR A 151 2.36 7.02 12.01
N ALA A 152 2.73 6.48 13.16
CA ALA A 152 2.45 7.06 14.46
C ALA A 152 3.63 7.94 14.90
N LYS A 153 3.33 9.20 15.24
CA LYS A 153 4.35 10.14 15.70
C LYS A 153 4.73 9.86 17.16
N ASP A 154 6.03 9.97 17.46
CA ASP A 154 6.57 9.86 18.82
C ASP A 154 6.07 8.64 19.60
N HIS A 155 5.89 7.48 18.93
CA HIS A 155 5.10 6.38 19.48
C HIS A 155 5.82 5.62 20.60
N TYR A 156 7.07 5.21 20.37
CA TYR A 156 7.88 4.47 21.36
C TYR A 156 9.10 5.25 21.82
N LYS A 157 9.45 6.33 21.12
CA LYS A 157 10.57 7.20 21.46
C LYS A 157 10.27 8.59 20.95
N ILE A 158 10.47 9.62 21.80
CA ILE A 158 10.28 11.02 21.43
C ILE A 158 11.22 11.37 20.26
N GLY A 159 10.69 11.99 19.21
CA GLY A 159 11.43 12.36 18.02
C GLY A 159 11.64 11.20 17.04
N VAL A 160 11.02 10.03 17.26
CA VAL A 160 11.09 8.87 16.37
C VAL A 160 9.67 8.43 16.00
N ASP A 161 9.33 8.58 14.75
CA ASP A 161 8.06 8.10 14.20
C ASP A 161 8.11 6.58 13.99
N GLU A 162 6.94 5.93 14.04
CA GLU A 162 6.80 4.48 13.93
C GLU A 162 5.88 4.12 12.77
N HIS A 163 6.41 3.41 11.77
CA HIS A 163 5.60 2.87 10.69
C HIS A 163 4.85 1.63 11.14
N MET A 164 3.55 1.59 10.90
CA MET A 164 2.70 0.41 11.12
C MET A 164 2.60 -0.39 9.82
N LEU A 165 2.94 -1.68 9.87
CA LEU A 165 2.97 -2.56 8.72
C LEU A 165 2.13 -3.81 8.95
N TYR A 166 1.49 -4.31 7.90
CA TYR A 166 0.77 -5.57 7.92
C TYR A 166 0.94 -6.36 6.63
N LYS A 167 0.67 -7.66 6.71
CA LYS A 167 0.55 -8.56 5.57
C LYS A 167 -0.65 -9.48 5.77
N GLN A 168 -1.52 -9.58 4.77
CA GLN A 168 -2.60 -10.58 4.75
C GLN A 168 -2.01 -11.97 4.55
N LEU A 169 -2.52 -12.94 5.31
CA LEU A 169 -2.06 -14.33 5.29
C LEU A 169 -3.05 -15.30 4.65
N VAL A 170 -4.31 -14.95 4.65
CA VAL A 170 -5.34 -15.65 3.89
C VAL A 170 -5.41 -14.99 2.53
N ASP A 171 -5.19 -15.75 1.50
CA ASP A 171 -5.70 -15.37 0.21
C ASP A 171 -7.21 -15.27 0.39
N GLU A 172 -7.83 -14.21 -0.11
CA GLU A 172 -9.28 -14.14 -0.25
C GLU A 172 -9.68 -15.21 -1.28
N ALA A 173 -9.55 -16.47 -0.86
CA ALA A 173 -9.83 -17.62 -1.68
C ALA A 173 -11.34 -17.75 -1.78
N GLY A 174 -11.86 -17.66 -2.99
CA GLY A 174 -13.07 -18.34 -3.35
C GLY A 174 -14.37 -17.55 -3.26
N PHE A 175 -14.37 -16.27 -3.52
CA PHE A 175 -15.44 -15.75 -4.35
C PHE A 175 -14.98 -15.88 -5.80
N ASP A 176 -15.79 -16.54 -6.63
CA ASP A 176 -15.69 -16.37 -8.07
C ASP A 176 -15.68 -14.86 -8.29
N SER A 177 -14.50 -14.29 -8.47
CA SER A 177 -14.37 -12.86 -8.71
C SER A 177 -15.12 -12.61 -10.00
N PRO A 178 -16.20 -11.84 -10.00
CA PRO A 178 -16.92 -11.57 -11.21
C PRO A 178 -15.90 -11.08 -12.24
N ASN A 179 -15.95 -11.60 -13.47
CA ASN A 179 -15.02 -11.23 -14.53
C ASN A 179 -15.23 -9.75 -14.84
N ILE A 180 -14.51 -8.89 -14.13
CA ILE A 180 -14.58 -7.44 -14.26
C ILE A 180 -13.41 -7.00 -15.11
N SER A 181 -13.69 -6.26 -16.16
CA SER A 181 -12.70 -5.62 -17.01
C SER A 181 -12.81 -4.11 -16.97
N VAL A 182 -11.69 -3.42 -16.86
CA VAL A 182 -11.64 -1.95 -16.93
C VAL A 182 -11.30 -1.54 -18.36
N VAL A 183 -12.25 -0.89 -19.00
CA VAL A 183 -12.16 -0.52 -20.41
C VAL A 183 -12.31 1.00 -20.62
N PRO A 184 -11.76 1.57 -21.69
CA PRO A 184 -12.01 2.95 -22.07
C PRO A 184 -13.51 3.20 -22.29
N PHE A 185 -14.00 4.33 -21.77
CA PHE A 185 -15.39 4.74 -21.94
C PHE A 185 -15.75 4.88 -23.44
N ASN A 186 -16.88 4.30 -23.81
CA ASN A 186 -17.53 4.49 -25.09
C ASN A 186 -18.88 5.16 -24.88
N GLU A 187 -19.03 6.38 -25.35
CA GLU A 187 -20.20 7.20 -25.07
C GLU A 187 -21.51 6.55 -25.56
N SER A 188 -21.49 5.92 -26.76
CA SER A 188 -22.69 5.28 -27.31
C SER A 188 -23.15 4.02 -26.56
N GLN A 189 -22.27 3.40 -25.79
CA GLN A 189 -22.54 2.16 -25.06
C GLN A 189 -22.74 2.40 -23.55
N HIS A 190 -22.01 3.36 -23.00
CA HIS A 190 -21.85 3.47 -21.54
C HIS A 190 -22.52 4.71 -20.94
N ALA A 191 -22.91 5.73 -21.75
CA ALA A 191 -23.30 7.04 -21.25
C ALA A 191 -24.43 6.99 -20.22
N ASP A 192 -25.53 6.31 -20.54
CA ASP A 192 -26.70 6.27 -19.67
C ASP A 192 -26.41 5.53 -18.36
N SER A 193 -25.77 4.37 -18.45
CA SER A 193 -25.40 3.57 -17.27
C SER A 193 -24.36 4.27 -16.39
N ALA A 194 -23.38 4.94 -17.01
CA ALA A 194 -22.37 5.71 -16.29
C ALA A 194 -23.00 6.92 -15.59
N ARG A 195 -23.87 7.66 -16.26
CA ARG A 195 -24.62 8.78 -15.69
C ARG A 195 -25.41 8.35 -14.46
N ALA A 196 -26.24 7.32 -14.61
CA ALA A 196 -27.06 6.82 -13.51
C ALA A 196 -26.22 6.40 -12.32
N LEU A 197 -25.09 5.71 -12.56
CA LEU A 197 -24.21 5.27 -11.49
C LEU A 197 -23.51 6.46 -10.80
N ILE A 198 -23.01 7.42 -11.56
CA ILE A 198 -22.38 8.62 -11.01
C ILE A 198 -23.35 9.37 -10.10
N LEU A 199 -24.52 9.71 -10.61
CA LEU A 199 -25.52 10.48 -9.85
C LEU A 199 -25.98 9.75 -8.60
N SER A 200 -26.20 8.44 -8.68
CA SER A 200 -26.65 7.66 -7.52
C SER A 200 -25.64 7.53 -6.38
N GLN A 201 -24.34 7.75 -6.64
CA GLN A 201 -23.29 7.56 -5.64
C GLN A 201 -22.53 8.83 -5.26
N THR A 202 -22.78 9.96 -5.91
CA THR A 202 -22.00 11.17 -5.64
C THR A 202 -22.81 12.42 -5.35
N SER A 203 -24.09 12.47 -5.72
CA SER A 203 -24.91 13.68 -5.57
C SER A 203 -25.10 14.13 -4.12
N ASP A 204 -25.16 13.19 -3.19
CA ASP A 204 -25.36 13.47 -1.76
C ASP A 204 -24.09 13.97 -1.07
N ASP A 205 -22.93 13.51 -1.53
CA ASP A 205 -21.64 13.83 -0.93
C ASP A 205 -20.94 15.03 -1.55
N PHE A 206 -21.34 15.42 -2.77
CA PHE A 206 -20.69 16.46 -3.55
C PHE A 206 -21.74 17.42 -4.12
N GLU A 207 -21.93 18.56 -3.48
CA GLU A 207 -22.82 19.60 -4.01
C GLU A 207 -22.43 20.00 -5.44
N GLY A 208 -23.42 20.14 -6.31
CA GLY A 208 -23.24 20.49 -7.70
C GLY A 208 -22.88 19.31 -8.61
N VAL A 209 -22.91 18.08 -8.12
CA VAL A 209 -22.86 16.89 -8.98
C VAL A 209 -24.30 16.51 -9.37
N ASP A 210 -24.69 17.03 -10.52
CA ASP A 210 -25.99 16.85 -11.16
C ASP A 210 -25.83 16.45 -12.63
N ASP A 211 -26.91 16.38 -13.38
CA ASP A 211 -26.89 16.07 -14.80
C ASP A 211 -25.99 17.01 -15.60
N SER A 212 -26.00 18.33 -15.28
CA SER A 212 -25.15 19.30 -15.96
C SER A 212 -23.66 19.06 -15.72
N TRP A 213 -23.33 18.59 -14.52
CA TRP A 213 -21.95 18.20 -14.18
C TRP A 213 -21.51 16.97 -14.98
N VAL A 214 -22.39 15.97 -15.14
CA VAL A 214 -22.09 14.76 -15.95
C VAL A 214 -21.96 15.14 -17.42
N ASP A 215 -22.80 16.04 -17.94
CA ASP A 215 -22.68 16.58 -19.29
C ASP A 215 -21.33 17.28 -19.52
N ALA A 216 -20.86 18.05 -18.55
CA ALA A 216 -19.54 18.68 -18.60
C ALA A 216 -18.39 17.64 -18.54
N LEU A 217 -18.58 16.54 -17.78
CA LEU A 217 -17.63 15.43 -17.75
C LEU A 217 -17.50 14.78 -19.14
N PHE A 218 -18.63 14.45 -19.78
CA PHE A 218 -18.65 13.86 -21.12
C PHE A 218 -18.16 14.83 -22.20
N ALA A 219 -18.47 16.10 -22.08
CA ALA A 219 -17.89 17.13 -22.97
C ALA A 219 -16.36 17.19 -22.84
N GLY A 220 -15.83 17.04 -21.61
CA GLY A 220 -14.39 16.93 -21.39
C GLY A 220 -13.76 15.68 -22.02
N TYR A 221 -14.46 14.56 -22.02
CA TYR A 221 -14.06 13.34 -22.71
C TYR A 221 -14.03 13.53 -24.23
N ARG A 222 -15.08 14.13 -24.82
CA ARG A 222 -15.10 14.42 -26.26
C ARG A 222 -13.94 15.30 -26.70
N ARG A 223 -13.55 16.30 -25.90
CA ARG A 223 -12.36 17.14 -26.17
C ARG A 223 -11.09 16.31 -26.27
N MET A 224 -10.90 15.33 -25.37
CA MET A 224 -9.77 14.41 -25.44
C MET A 224 -9.81 13.56 -26.70
N LYS A 225 -10.98 12.99 -27.01
CA LYS A 225 -11.18 12.11 -28.18
C LYS A 225 -10.91 12.82 -29.50
N TYR A 226 -11.35 14.07 -29.63
CA TYR A 226 -11.20 14.85 -30.88
C TYR A 226 -9.96 15.75 -30.91
N GLY A 227 -9.06 15.63 -29.92
CA GLY A 227 -7.74 16.25 -29.94
C GLY A 227 -7.71 17.74 -29.60
N ASP A 228 -8.76 18.30 -29.00
CA ASP A 228 -8.72 19.65 -28.45
C ASP A 228 -7.91 19.68 -27.14
N VAL A 229 -6.64 19.93 -27.30
CA VAL A 229 -5.63 19.82 -26.23
C VAL A 229 -5.36 21.11 -25.48
N ASN A 230 -5.94 22.23 -25.93
CA ASN A 230 -5.75 23.54 -25.31
C ASN A 230 -6.68 23.77 -24.11
N VAL A 231 -7.71 22.94 -23.98
CA VAL A 231 -8.73 22.98 -22.93
C VAL A 231 -8.58 21.78 -21.99
N LYS A 232 -9.00 21.93 -20.74
CA LYS A 232 -9.06 20.79 -19.81
C LYS A 232 -9.89 19.67 -20.39
N PHE A 233 -9.30 18.49 -20.50
CA PHE A 233 -9.95 17.29 -20.98
C PHE A 233 -10.14 16.26 -19.86
N LYS A 234 -10.95 15.28 -20.13
CA LYS A 234 -11.21 14.13 -19.23
C LYS A 234 -10.86 12.83 -19.93
N ILE A 235 -10.35 11.89 -19.15
CA ILE A 235 -10.20 10.50 -19.56
C ILE A 235 -11.21 9.73 -18.71
N ILE A 236 -12.01 8.88 -19.34
CA ILE A 236 -13.03 8.13 -18.62
C ILE A 236 -12.80 6.63 -18.88
N PHE A 237 -12.88 5.84 -17.82
CA PHE A 237 -12.88 4.39 -17.86
C PHE A 237 -14.13 3.86 -17.18
N VAL A 238 -14.56 2.70 -17.61
CA VAL A 238 -15.65 1.95 -16.95
C VAL A 238 -15.17 0.57 -16.55
N ALA A 239 -15.64 0.10 -15.41
CA ALA A 239 -15.54 -1.30 -15.04
C ALA A 239 -16.80 -2.01 -15.54
N GLU A 240 -16.62 -3.05 -16.33
CA GLU A 240 -17.70 -3.87 -16.90
C GLU A 240 -17.70 -5.28 -16.30
N CYS A 241 -18.88 -5.78 -16.04
CA CYS A 241 -19.13 -7.17 -15.68
C CYS A 241 -20.24 -7.71 -16.61
N ASN A 242 -19.92 -8.71 -17.41
CA ASN A 242 -20.89 -9.30 -18.38
C ASN A 242 -21.58 -8.24 -19.27
N GLY A 243 -20.83 -7.24 -19.72
CA GLY A 243 -21.33 -6.15 -20.59
C GLY A 243 -22.15 -5.08 -19.84
N GLN A 244 -22.24 -5.13 -18.53
CA GLN A 244 -22.89 -4.11 -17.71
C GLN A 244 -21.89 -3.21 -17.01
N VAL A 245 -22.13 -1.91 -16.99
CA VAL A 245 -21.32 -0.95 -16.26
C VAL A 245 -21.55 -1.13 -14.76
N VAL A 246 -20.50 -1.51 -14.05
CA VAL A 246 -20.46 -1.72 -12.61
C VAL A 246 -19.54 -0.73 -11.87
N GLY A 247 -18.78 0.08 -12.62
CA GLY A 247 -17.95 1.14 -12.06
C GLY A 247 -17.60 2.20 -13.09
N VAL A 248 -17.30 3.42 -12.64
CA VAL A 248 -16.90 4.54 -13.49
C VAL A 248 -15.78 5.32 -12.82
N ALA A 249 -14.76 5.66 -13.60
CA ALA A 249 -13.68 6.54 -13.16
C ALA A 249 -13.42 7.65 -14.19
N GLY A 250 -13.50 8.90 -13.75
CA GLY A 250 -13.13 10.07 -14.53
C GLY A 250 -11.78 10.61 -14.08
N ALA A 251 -10.81 10.70 -14.98
CA ALA A 251 -9.47 11.18 -14.70
C ALA A 251 -9.22 12.57 -15.30
N THR A 252 -8.62 13.46 -14.53
CA THR A 252 -8.27 14.83 -14.96
C THR A 252 -6.80 15.09 -14.64
N PRO A 253 -5.89 15.05 -15.64
CA PRO A 253 -4.52 15.48 -15.46
C PRO A 253 -4.43 16.96 -15.06
N LYS A 254 -3.60 17.29 -14.08
CA LYS A 254 -3.39 18.64 -13.54
C LYS A 254 -1.99 19.14 -13.85
N LYS A 255 -1.78 20.46 -13.67
CA LYS A 255 -0.43 21.04 -13.69
C LYS A 255 0.42 20.37 -12.61
N GLY A 256 1.70 20.11 -12.91
CA GLY A 256 2.60 19.41 -12.00
C GLY A 256 2.43 17.89 -11.99
N GLN A 257 1.67 17.35 -12.94
CA GLN A 257 1.51 15.92 -13.21
C GLN A 257 0.71 15.07 -12.20
N PRO A 258 0.01 15.60 -11.16
CA PRO A 258 -0.97 14.77 -10.47
C PRO A 258 -2.21 14.60 -11.35
N ILE A 259 -2.88 13.46 -11.19
CA ILE A 259 -4.14 13.15 -11.88
C ILE A 259 -5.24 13.04 -10.84
N LYS A 260 -6.26 13.89 -10.94
CA LYS A 260 -7.45 13.78 -10.09
C LYS A 260 -8.39 12.75 -10.67
N LEU A 261 -8.76 11.76 -9.87
CA LEU A 261 -9.86 10.85 -10.16
C LEU A 261 -11.15 11.44 -9.56
N MET A 262 -12.10 11.79 -10.42
CA MET A 262 -13.43 12.29 -10.06
C MET A 262 -14.33 12.24 -11.31
N PRO A 263 -15.43 11.44 -11.29
CA PRO A 263 -15.84 10.53 -10.22
C PRO A 263 -14.95 9.29 -10.11
N LEU A 264 -15.05 8.58 -8.98
CA LEU A 264 -14.64 7.20 -8.82
C LEU A 264 -15.75 6.49 -8.05
N VAL A 265 -16.57 5.75 -8.75
CA VAL A 265 -17.79 5.09 -8.24
C VAL A 265 -17.84 3.64 -8.68
N ALA A 266 -18.39 2.77 -7.83
CA ALA A 266 -18.49 1.34 -8.14
C ALA A 266 -19.65 0.69 -7.36
N LYS A 267 -20.35 -0.27 -8.00
CA LYS A 267 -21.46 -1.02 -7.40
C LYS A 267 -21.03 -2.08 -6.41
N SER A 268 -19.73 -2.47 -6.42
CA SER A 268 -19.19 -3.53 -5.57
C SER A 268 -17.72 -3.29 -5.23
N GLU A 269 -17.24 -3.96 -4.18
CA GLU A 269 -15.82 -3.95 -3.79
C GLU A 269 -14.93 -4.42 -4.96
N ALA A 270 -15.29 -5.53 -5.63
CA ALA A 270 -14.53 -6.05 -6.76
C ALA A 270 -14.43 -5.04 -7.92
N ALA A 271 -15.49 -4.29 -8.23
CA ALA A 271 -15.46 -3.26 -9.26
C ALA A 271 -14.60 -2.04 -8.86
N PHE A 272 -14.66 -1.65 -7.59
CA PHE A 272 -13.82 -0.59 -7.06
C PHE A 272 -12.33 -1.00 -7.07
N GLU A 273 -12.05 -2.22 -6.62
CA GLU A 273 -10.70 -2.79 -6.59
C GLU A 273 -10.10 -2.87 -8.00
N ALA A 274 -10.85 -3.38 -8.98
CA ALA A 274 -10.43 -3.41 -10.38
C ALA A 274 -10.06 -2.00 -10.88
N LEU A 275 -10.90 -1.00 -10.62
CA LEU A 275 -10.62 0.38 -11.01
C LEU A 275 -9.33 0.92 -10.39
N ILE A 276 -9.14 0.80 -9.06
CA ILE A 276 -7.96 1.38 -8.40
C ILE A 276 -6.65 0.67 -8.74
N ILE A 277 -6.72 -0.59 -9.19
CA ILE A 277 -5.55 -1.35 -9.68
C ILE A 277 -5.22 -0.96 -11.12
N ASP A 278 -6.17 -1.11 -12.03
CA ASP A 278 -5.93 -0.98 -13.47
C ASP A 278 -5.62 0.48 -13.87
N LEU A 279 -6.25 1.46 -13.19
CA LEU A 279 -5.99 2.88 -13.45
C LEU A 279 -4.55 3.28 -13.19
N GLN A 280 -3.80 2.58 -12.34
CA GLN A 280 -2.39 2.87 -12.11
C GLN A 280 -1.58 2.64 -13.40
N GLY A 281 -1.79 1.53 -14.09
CA GLY A 281 -1.15 1.26 -15.38
C GLY A 281 -1.72 2.09 -16.53
N LEU A 282 -3.06 2.21 -16.60
CA LEU A 282 -3.74 2.93 -17.69
C LEU A 282 -3.45 4.43 -17.72
N LEU A 283 -3.08 5.02 -16.59
CA LEU A 283 -2.85 6.46 -16.43
C LEU A 283 -1.38 6.84 -16.22
N GLU A 284 -0.44 5.90 -16.16
CA GLU A 284 0.97 6.17 -15.89
C GLU A 284 1.63 7.16 -16.87
N ASP A 285 1.18 7.17 -18.12
CA ASP A 285 1.65 8.07 -19.16
C ASP A 285 1.09 9.52 -19.06
N TYR A 286 0.08 9.73 -18.23
CA TYR A 286 -0.59 11.04 -18.08
C TYR A 286 -0.14 11.81 -16.86
N GLY A 287 0.54 11.17 -15.92
CA GLY A 287 1.04 11.82 -14.72
C GLY A 287 1.78 10.88 -13.78
N ARG A 288 2.30 11.44 -12.69
CA ARG A 288 3.16 10.73 -11.74
C ARG A 288 2.43 10.24 -10.48
N LYS A 289 1.18 10.66 -10.28
CA LYS A 289 0.42 10.42 -9.05
C LYS A 289 -1.06 10.41 -9.37
N LEU A 290 -1.79 9.45 -8.82
CA LEU A 290 -3.24 9.50 -8.75
C LEU A 290 -3.65 10.04 -7.38
N TYR A 291 -4.75 10.80 -7.36
CA TYR A 291 -5.43 11.14 -6.12
C TYR A 291 -6.94 11.19 -6.32
N ILE A 292 -7.67 10.82 -5.29
CA ILE A 292 -9.13 10.79 -5.25
C ILE A 292 -9.64 11.61 -4.08
N HIS A 293 -10.84 12.17 -4.25
CA HIS A 293 -11.65 12.71 -3.17
C HIS A 293 -12.92 11.88 -3.09
N LEU A 294 -13.21 11.30 -1.93
CA LEU A 294 -14.43 10.51 -1.70
C LEU A 294 -14.83 10.59 -0.22
N VAL A 295 -16.08 10.29 0.04
CA VAL A 295 -16.57 9.92 1.37
C VAL A 295 -16.55 8.40 1.40
N PRO A 296 -15.52 7.77 1.99
CA PRO A 296 -15.33 6.34 1.83
C PRO A 296 -16.19 5.53 2.77
N GLU A 297 -16.79 4.48 2.25
CA GLU A 297 -17.27 3.37 3.06
C GLU A 297 -16.08 2.63 3.73
N PRO A 298 -16.28 1.98 4.89
CA PRO A 298 -15.19 1.29 5.60
C PRO A 298 -14.42 0.29 4.72
N TRP A 299 -15.12 -0.46 3.86
CA TRP A 299 -14.48 -1.42 2.95
C TRP A 299 -13.62 -0.73 1.88
N GLN A 300 -13.98 0.48 1.41
CA GLN A 300 -13.17 1.25 0.47
C GLN A 300 -11.85 1.69 1.10
N VAL A 301 -11.88 2.10 2.38
CA VAL A 301 -10.66 2.42 3.13
C VAL A 301 -9.72 1.22 3.17
N VAL A 302 -10.24 0.04 3.52
CA VAL A 302 -9.44 -1.20 3.56
C VAL A 302 -8.88 -1.54 2.17
N CYS A 303 -9.70 -1.43 1.13
CA CYS A 303 -9.30 -1.69 -0.24
C CYS A 303 -8.19 -0.71 -0.70
N LEU A 304 -8.35 0.58 -0.47
CA LEU A 304 -7.34 1.59 -0.79
C LEU A 304 -6.01 1.30 -0.08
N GLN A 305 -6.04 1.04 1.23
CA GLN A 305 -4.84 0.71 2.01
C GLN A 305 -4.16 -0.57 1.52
N ARG A 306 -4.95 -1.60 1.21
CA ARG A 306 -4.46 -2.88 0.66
C ARG A 306 -3.65 -2.66 -0.62
N HIS A 307 -4.07 -1.74 -1.46
CA HIS A 307 -3.43 -1.42 -2.74
C HIS A 307 -2.43 -0.24 -2.68
N GLY A 308 -1.98 0.12 -1.48
CA GLY A 308 -0.89 1.08 -1.29
C GLY A 308 -1.28 2.54 -1.41
N TRP A 309 -2.58 2.85 -1.44
CA TRP A 309 -3.05 4.23 -1.34
C TRP A 309 -2.88 4.76 0.08
N SER A 310 -2.51 6.02 0.21
CA SER A 310 -2.31 6.68 1.49
C SER A 310 -3.33 7.80 1.68
N LEU A 311 -3.87 7.91 2.90
CA LEU A 311 -4.68 9.07 3.29
C LEU A 311 -3.80 10.31 3.36
N GLU A 312 -4.15 11.35 2.60
CA GLU A 312 -3.37 12.58 2.49
C GLU A 312 -4.04 13.77 3.18
N GLY A 313 -5.35 13.72 3.34
CA GLY A 313 -6.10 14.79 3.98
C GLY A 313 -7.56 14.46 4.22
N VAL A 314 -8.17 15.21 5.11
CA VAL A 314 -9.59 15.12 5.46
C VAL A 314 -10.20 16.51 5.37
N PHE A 315 -11.34 16.65 4.71
CA PHE A 315 -12.03 17.91 4.46
C PHE A 315 -13.46 17.85 5.01
N PRO A 316 -13.68 18.16 6.29
CA PRO A 316 -15.04 18.24 6.84
C PRO A 316 -15.81 19.40 6.21
N GLY A 317 -17.00 19.12 5.66
CA GLY A 317 -17.83 20.11 4.99
C GLY A 317 -17.23 20.69 3.71
N GLY A 318 -16.22 20.06 3.12
CA GLY A 318 -15.50 20.63 2.00
C GLY A 318 -16.21 20.57 0.65
N TYR A 319 -17.14 19.62 0.48
CA TYR A 319 -17.89 19.41 -0.76
C TYR A 319 -19.40 19.36 -0.55
N ALA A 320 -19.86 19.06 0.63
CA ALA A 320 -21.22 19.23 1.12
C ALA A 320 -21.17 19.43 2.64
N PRO A 321 -22.07 20.22 3.26
CA PRO A 321 -21.96 20.62 4.66
C PRO A 321 -21.84 19.46 5.66
N ALA A 322 -22.51 18.33 5.40
CA ALA A 322 -22.52 17.15 6.25
C ALA A 322 -21.46 16.11 5.88
N SER A 323 -20.78 16.25 4.75
CA SER A 323 -19.83 15.27 4.24
C SER A 323 -18.42 15.46 4.80
N VAL A 324 -17.77 14.36 5.16
CA VAL A 324 -16.36 14.33 5.54
C VAL A 324 -15.56 13.66 4.42
N VAL A 325 -15.10 14.48 3.48
CA VAL A 325 -14.37 13.99 2.32
C VAL A 325 -12.92 13.70 2.69
N GLN A 326 -12.42 12.58 2.24
CA GLN A 326 -11.04 12.18 2.38
C GLN A 326 -10.32 12.28 1.03
N GLN A 327 -9.08 12.77 1.06
CA GLN A 327 -8.16 12.69 -0.07
C GLN A 327 -7.23 11.50 0.13
N TRP A 328 -7.22 10.61 -0.83
CA TRP A 328 -6.29 9.49 -0.90
C TRP A 328 -5.41 9.64 -2.14
N GLY A 329 -4.14 9.23 -2.02
CA GLY A 329 -3.17 9.34 -3.12
C GLY A 329 -2.26 8.13 -3.23
N ILE A 330 -1.79 7.88 -4.47
CA ILE A 330 -0.79 6.86 -4.77
C ILE A 330 0.18 7.38 -5.82
N SER A 331 1.48 7.13 -5.63
CA SER A 331 2.51 7.45 -6.62
C SER A 331 2.53 6.40 -7.73
N LEU A 332 2.55 6.85 -8.98
CA LEU A 332 2.69 5.98 -10.16
C LEU A 332 4.16 5.73 -10.53
N ASN A 333 5.09 6.53 -10.01
CA ASN A 333 6.50 6.38 -10.30
C ASN A 333 7.10 5.32 -9.39
N LYS A 334 7.63 4.26 -10.00
CA LYS A 334 8.63 3.42 -9.35
C LYS A 334 9.91 4.25 -9.21
N GLU A 335 10.45 4.37 -8.00
CA GLU A 335 11.71 5.07 -7.75
C GLU A 335 12.78 4.60 -8.74
N GLY A 336 13.45 5.54 -9.40
CA GLY A 336 14.59 5.27 -10.27
C GLY A 336 14.35 5.33 -11.78
N VAL A 337 13.13 5.56 -12.26
CA VAL A 337 12.89 5.78 -13.70
C VAL A 337 12.73 7.28 -13.96
N PRO A 338 13.73 7.98 -14.51
CA PRO A 338 13.54 9.36 -14.92
C PRO A 338 12.49 9.39 -16.02
N MET A 339 11.38 10.10 -15.79
CA MET A 339 10.36 10.34 -16.81
C MET A 339 10.94 11.20 -17.93
N ARG A 340 11.59 10.58 -18.90
CA ARG A 340 12.08 11.23 -20.13
C ARG A 340 11.18 11.03 -21.35
N LYS A 341 10.05 10.34 -21.21
CA LYS A 341 9.11 10.19 -22.31
C LYS A 341 8.14 11.38 -22.32
N MET A 342 8.42 12.33 -23.18
CA MET A 342 7.47 13.39 -23.50
C MET A 342 6.53 12.85 -24.58
N ARG A 343 5.28 12.48 -24.25
CA ARG A 343 4.26 12.24 -25.25
C ARG A 343 3.78 13.58 -25.79
N ILE A 344 4.14 13.85 -27.01
CA ILE A 344 3.55 14.94 -27.78
C ILE A 344 2.24 14.41 -28.37
N LYS A 345 1.13 15.07 -28.05
CA LYS A 345 -0.16 14.70 -28.65
C LYS A 345 -0.10 14.88 -30.17
N ARG A 346 -0.72 14.00 -30.92
CA ARG A 346 -0.64 13.91 -32.37
C ARG A 346 -0.81 15.28 -33.08
N PRO A 347 -1.80 16.14 -32.74
CA PRO A 347 -1.95 17.44 -33.37
C PRO A 347 -0.76 18.38 -33.18
N TYR A 348 -0.08 18.32 -32.03
CA TYR A 348 1.15 19.12 -31.79
C TYR A 348 2.34 18.54 -32.52
N TYR A 349 2.45 17.20 -32.55
CA TYR A 349 3.46 16.52 -33.35
C TYR A 349 3.32 16.89 -34.82
N ASP A 350 2.10 16.80 -35.37
CA ASP A 350 1.82 17.14 -36.78
C ASP A 350 2.06 18.65 -37.04
N ALA A 351 1.74 19.52 -36.08
CA ALA A 351 2.01 20.95 -36.18
C ALA A 351 3.52 21.27 -36.15
N ILE A 352 4.30 20.54 -35.36
CA ILE A 352 5.76 20.66 -35.32
C ILE A 352 6.36 20.12 -36.61
N MET A 353 5.95 18.93 -37.05
CA MET A 353 6.45 18.28 -38.24
C MET A 353 6.09 19.07 -39.54
N SER A 354 4.97 19.77 -39.54
CA SER A 354 4.56 20.64 -40.65
C SER A 354 5.14 22.05 -40.60
N GLY A 355 5.98 22.36 -39.57
CA GLY A 355 6.57 23.69 -39.38
C GLY A 355 5.58 24.78 -38.92
N LYS A 356 4.34 24.43 -38.65
CA LYS A 356 3.32 25.36 -38.12
C LYS A 356 3.57 25.75 -36.66
N LYS A 357 4.37 24.97 -35.94
CA LYS A 357 4.81 25.22 -34.57
C LYS A 357 6.29 24.87 -34.43
N THR A 358 7.10 25.84 -34.06
CA THR A 358 8.57 25.69 -33.98
C THR A 358 9.06 25.40 -32.56
N LEU A 359 8.25 25.63 -31.52
CA LEU A 359 8.65 25.45 -30.12
C LEU A 359 7.46 24.99 -29.28
N GLU A 360 7.67 23.98 -28.44
CA GLU A 360 6.75 23.61 -27.36
C GLU A 360 7.35 24.04 -26.03
N VAL A 361 6.81 25.07 -25.40
CA VAL A 361 7.20 25.48 -24.05
C VAL A 361 6.19 24.94 -23.06
N ARG A 362 6.62 24.03 -22.18
CA ARG A 362 5.82 23.56 -21.05
C ARG A 362 6.35 24.16 -19.77
N VAL A 363 5.56 25.01 -19.14
CA VAL A 363 5.87 25.60 -17.83
C VAL A 363 5.88 24.47 -16.79
N GLY A 364 7.00 24.26 -16.13
CA GLY A 364 7.16 23.26 -15.06
C GLY A 364 8.25 22.20 -15.31
N LEU A 365 8.90 22.19 -16.47
CA LEU A 365 10.13 21.44 -16.67
C LEU A 365 11.31 22.37 -16.35
N THR A 366 11.84 22.30 -15.14
CA THR A 366 13.20 22.79 -14.88
C THR A 366 14.16 21.89 -15.64
N ALA A 367 14.79 22.44 -16.68
CA ALA A 367 15.98 21.82 -17.23
C ALA A 367 17.03 21.80 -16.10
N SER A 368 17.35 20.64 -15.58
CA SER A 368 18.59 20.47 -14.81
C SER A 368 19.72 20.59 -15.82
N SER A 369 20.36 21.75 -15.82
CA SER A 369 21.67 21.95 -16.40
C SER A 369 22.69 21.17 -15.56
N GLY A 370 23.45 20.28 -16.17
CA GLY A 370 24.59 19.60 -15.60
C GLY A 370 25.01 18.49 -16.52
#